data_126199792266557c4ae90c177ea2fb0d
#
_entry.id   126199792266557c4ae90c177ea2fb0d
#
_cell.length_a   1.000
_cell.length_b   1.000
_cell.length_c   1.000
_cell.angle_alpha   90.00
_cell.angle_beta   90.00
_cell.angle_gamma   90.00
#
_symmetry.space_group_name_H-M   'P 1'
#
loop_
_entity.id
_entity.type
_entity.pdbx_description
1 polymer ?
#
loop_
_entity_poly.entity_id
_entity_poly.type
_entity_poly.pdbx_seq_one_letter_code
_entity_poly.pdbx_strand_id
1 'polypeptide(L)'
;PFDFVEGRDVGTFNLAGNVSLKDQFGGIDDFWAECIGLSDSAAGGSVRCVWRSLKGEKAYSVLSGQPLKEGVKVIGEFVGGTGSLKGATGTFTFTWTSTFIDKDQGMFTGHTKDLSGSYQIP
;
A
#
# COMPACT_ATOMS: atom_id res chain seq x y z
N PRO A 1 -1.02 -7.90 16.38
CA PRO A 1 -0.91 -6.63 17.11
C PRO A 1 -0.69 -6.87 18.59
N PHE A 2 -0.08 -5.93 19.23
CA PHE A 2 0.05 -5.96 20.68
C PHE A 2 -0.31 -4.58 21.24
N ASP A 3 -0.66 -4.56 22.52
CA ASP A 3 -1.00 -3.32 23.19
C ASP A 3 0.30 -2.54 23.48
N PHE A 4 0.36 -1.33 22.98
CA PHE A 4 1.46 -0.41 23.25
C PHE A 4 0.90 0.81 23.96
N VAL A 5 1.23 0.97 25.21
CA VAL A 5 0.58 1.83 26.19
C VAL A 5 -0.95 1.62 26.22
N GLU A 6 -1.62 2.15 27.22
CA GLU A 6 -3.06 1.99 27.35
C GLU A 6 -3.81 2.69 26.20
N GLY A 7 -4.66 1.95 25.53
CA GLY A 7 -5.49 2.47 24.44
C GLY A 7 -4.77 2.68 23.12
N ARG A 8 -3.54 2.16 22.97
CA ARG A 8 -2.79 2.27 21.72
C ARG A 8 -2.28 0.90 21.27
N ASP A 9 -2.73 0.47 20.12
CA ASP A 9 -2.34 -0.80 19.51
C ASP A 9 -1.31 -0.58 18.41
N VAL A 10 -0.27 -1.40 18.40
CA VAL A 10 0.78 -1.39 17.40
C VAL A 10 0.97 -2.80 16.87
N GLY A 11 1.18 -2.95 15.59
CA GLY A 11 1.41 -4.26 14.99
C GLY A 11 2.10 -4.17 13.64
N THR A 12 2.69 -5.29 13.24
CA THR A 12 3.22 -5.47 11.89
C THR A 12 2.21 -6.22 11.04
N PHE A 13 2.27 -6.02 9.73
CA PHE A 13 1.39 -6.71 8.80
C PHE A 13 2.07 -6.87 7.45
N ASN A 14 1.57 -7.81 6.66
CA ASN A 14 1.89 -7.90 5.25
C ASN A 14 0.60 -8.09 4.44
N LEU A 15 0.63 -7.59 3.23
CA LEU A 15 -0.49 -7.65 2.30
C LEU A 15 0.03 -8.02 0.93
N ALA A 16 -0.80 -8.68 0.15
CA ALA A 16 -0.52 -8.93 -1.25
C ALA A 16 -1.82 -8.90 -2.05
N GLY A 17 -1.76 -8.44 -3.29
CA GLY A 17 -2.94 -8.40 -4.14
C GLY A 17 -2.68 -7.80 -5.51
N ASN A 18 -3.68 -7.90 -6.36
CA ASN A 18 -3.65 -7.29 -7.69
C ASN A 18 -4.09 -5.83 -7.61
N VAL A 19 -3.37 -4.97 -8.29
CA VAL A 19 -3.65 -3.53 -8.33
C VAL A 19 -3.45 -3.03 -9.75
N SER A 20 -4.36 -2.19 -10.23
CA SER A 20 -4.24 -1.50 -11.51
C SER A 20 -3.97 -0.03 -11.27
N LEU A 21 -3.02 0.53 -12.01
CA LEU A 21 -2.63 1.93 -11.84
C LEU A 21 -2.33 2.54 -13.21
N LYS A 22 -2.62 3.83 -13.36
CA LYS A 22 -2.34 4.57 -14.58
C LYS A 22 -0.86 4.93 -14.71
N ASP A 23 -0.34 4.84 -15.93
CA ASP A 23 0.97 5.40 -16.25
C ASP A 23 0.84 6.88 -16.68
N GLN A 24 1.96 7.48 -17.00
CA GLN A 24 2.03 8.92 -17.39
C GLN A 24 1.29 9.23 -18.69
N PHE A 25 0.97 8.23 -19.50
CA PHE A 25 0.26 8.38 -20.77
C PHE A 25 -1.22 8.02 -20.66
N GLY A 26 -1.70 7.75 -19.46
CA GLY A 26 -3.10 7.38 -19.21
C GLY A 26 -3.42 5.91 -19.47
N GLY A 27 -2.43 5.09 -19.84
CA GLY A 27 -2.60 3.65 -19.94
C GLY A 27 -2.76 3.03 -18.55
N ILE A 28 -3.44 1.89 -18.49
CA ILE A 28 -3.66 1.17 -17.24
C ILE A 28 -2.77 -0.06 -17.24
N ASP A 29 -1.94 -0.19 -16.21
CA ASP A 29 -1.05 -1.32 -16.03
C ASP A 29 -1.45 -2.11 -14.79
N ASP A 30 -1.36 -3.44 -14.88
CA ASP A 30 -1.70 -4.35 -13.81
C ASP A 30 -0.43 -4.80 -13.09
N PHE A 31 -0.51 -4.84 -11.76
CA PHE A 31 0.59 -5.25 -10.91
C PHE A 31 0.12 -6.24 -9.87
N TRP A 32 1.05 -7.08 -9.42
CA TRP A 32 0.94 -7.80 -8.17
C TRP A 32 1.75 -7.04 -7.12
N ALA A 33 1.07 -6.51 -6.11
CA ALA A 33 1.72 -5.73 -5.06
C ALA A 33 1.88 -6.58 -3.81
N GLU A 34 3.06 -6.52 -3.21
CA GLU A 34 3.36 -7.12 -1.91
C GLU A 34 3.88 -6.02 -0.99
N CYS A 35 3.27 -5.91 0.18
CA CYS A 35 3.55 -4.83 1.12
C CYS A 35 3.82 -5.40 2.52
N ILE A 36 4.74 -4.74 3.21
CA ILE A 36 5.01 -5.00 4.63
C ILE A 36 4.98 -3.68 5.37
N GLY A 37 4.41 -3.67 6.55
CA GLY A 37 4.27 -2.42 7.28
C GLY A 37 4.06 -2.56 8.76
N LEU A 38 4.04 -1.40 9.40
CA LEU A 38 3.72 -1.19 10.81
C LEU A 38 2.45 -0.37 10.90
N SER A 39 1.47 -0.86 11.65
CA SER A 39 0.27 -0.11 11.97
C SER A 39 0.32 0.38 13.41
N ASP A 40 -0.19 1.59 13.63
CA ASP A 40 -0.22 2.23 14.93
C ASP A 40 -1.54 2.97 15.04
N SER A 41 -2.36 2.64 16.05
CA SER A 41 -3.69 3.23 16.19
C SER A 41 -3.66 4.73 16.47
N ALA A 42 -2.55 5.27 16.95
CA ALA A 42 -2.40 6.70 17.22
C ALA A 42 -1.64 7.42 16.12
N ALA A 43 -0.54 6.84 15.63
CA ALA A 43 0.36 7.50 14.67
C ALA A 43 0.10 7.15 13.20
N GLY A 44 -0.78 6.20 12.95
CA GLY A 44 -1.04 5.73 11.59
C GLY A 44 -0.14 4.58 11.17
N GLY A 45 0.11 4.44 9.87
CA GLY A 45 0.90 3.35 9.35
C GLY A 45 2.08 3.81 8.49
N SER A 46 3.09 2.96 8.41
CA SER A 46 4.23 3.13 7.52
C SER A 46 4.46 1.81 6.79
N VAL A 47 4.49 1.84 5.45
CA VAL A 47 4.44 0.65 4.62
C VAL A 47 5.46 0.76 3.49
N ARG A 48 6.02 -0.39 3.11
CA ARG A 48 6.89 -0.53 1.94
C ARG A 48 6.29 -1.58 1.03
N CYS A 49 6.21 -1.29 -0.26
CA CYS A 49 5.61 -2.18 -1.25
C CYS A 49 6.54 -2.44 -2.42
N VAL A 50 6.47 -3.67 -2.92
CA VAL A 50 7.05 -4.06 -4.22
C VAL A 50 5.89 -4.36 -5.15
N TRP A 51 5.86 -3.69 -6.29
CA TRP A 51 4.86 -3.85 -7.34
C TRP A 51 5.51 -4.60 -8.49
N ARG A 52 4.99 -5.79 -8.83
CA ARG A 52 5.52 -6.59 -9.94
C ARG A 52 4.61 -6.45 -11.15
N SER A 53 5.19 -6.07 -12.28
CA SER A 53 4.48 -6.04 -13.55
C SER A 53 4.27 -7.45 -14.09
N LEU A 54 3.46 -7.58 -15.13
CA LEU A 54 3.24 -8.86 -15.82
C LEU A 54 4.54 -9.42 -16.41
N LYS A 55 5.52 -8.58 -16.67
CA LYS A 55 6.85 -8.98 -17.18
C LYS A 55 7.82 -9.33 -16.05
N GLY A 56 7.40 -9.23 -14.80
CA GLY A 56 8.26 -9.50 -13.65
C GLY A 56 9.17 -8.34 -13.25
N GLU A 57 9.05 -7.19 -13.87
CA GLU A 57 9.77 -5.99 -13.48
C GLU A 57 9.12 -5.39 -12.23
N LYS A 58 9.90 -4.66 -11.44
CA LYS A 58 9.46 -4.18 -10.13
C LYS A 58 9.44 -2.67 -10.07
N ALA A 59 8.46 -2.14 -9.32
CA ALA A 59 8.46 -0.77 -8.84
C ALA A 59 8.40 -0.79 -7.32
N TYR A 60 9.02 0.18 -6.69
CA TYR A 60 9.10 0.25 -5.22
C TYR A 60 8.35 1.49 -4.74
N SER A 61 7.56 1.33 -3.68
CA SER A 61 6.82 2.46 -3.11
C SER A 61 6.91 2.49 -1.59
N VAL A 62 6.75 3.69 -1.07
CA VAL A 62 6.67 3.99 0.35
C VAL A 62 5.27 4.57 0.60
N LEU A 63 4.55 4.02 1.56
CA LEU A 63 3.20 4.44 1.89
C LEU A 63 3.13 4.89 3.33
N SER A 64 2.29 5.90 3.57
CA SER A 64 1.90 6.30 4.92
C SER A 64 0.37 6.27 5.04
N GLY A 65 -0.12 5.79 6.17
CA GLY A 65 -1.55 5.69 6.45
C GLY A 65 -1.96 6.62 7.58
N GLN A 66 -3.11 7.26 7.39
CA GLN A 66 -3.74 8.13 8.39
C GLN A 66 -5.05 7.48 8.82
N PRO A 67 -5.26 7.22 10.12
CA PRO A 67 -6.52 6.67 10.59
C PRO A 67 -7.69 7.59 10.26
N LEU A 68 -8.78 7.00 9.78
CA LEU A 68 -10.04 7.68 9.58
C LEU A 68 -11.06 7.10 10.56
N LYS A 69 -12.24 7.71 10.63
CA LYS A 69 -13.34 7.15 11.41
C LYS A 69 -13.68 5.73 10.94
N GLU A 70 -13.62 5.51 9.62
CA GLU A 70 -13.79 4.20 9.00
C GLU A 70 -12.66 3.98 8.00
N GLY A 71 -11.75 3.06 8.33
CA GLY A 71 -10.64 2.73 7.47
C GLY A 71 -9.41 3.61 7.64
N VAL A 72 -8.57 3.64 6.62
CA VAL A 72 -7.29 4.35 6.63
C VAL A 72 -7.11 5.06 5.29
N LYS A 73 -6.78 6.33 5.33
CA LYS A 73 -6.36 7.05 4.13
C LYS A 73 -4.88 6.81 3.91
N VAL A 74 -4.53 6.32 2.74
CA VAL A 74 -3.15 5.97 2.39
C VAL A 74 -2.64 6.91 1.31
N ILE A 75 -1.43 7.41 1.52
CA ILE A 75 -0.70 8.20 0.54
C ILE A 75 0.58 7.44 0.23
N GLY A 76 0.83 7.20 -1.06
CA GLY A 76 1.98 6.47 -1.52
C GLY A 76 2.83 7.27 -2.51
N GLU A 77 4.11 6.90 -2.55
CA GLU A 77 5.08 7.50 -3.47
C GLU A 77 5.98 6.40 -4.04
N PHE A 78 6.14 6.40 -5.36
CA PHE A 78 7.12 5.51 -5.99
C PHE A 78 8.52 6.09 -5.84
N VAL A 79 9.46 5.22 -5.48
CA VAL A 79 10.84 5.62 -5.16
C VAL A 79 11.87 4.90 -6.03
N GLY A 80 11.43 4.18 -7.05
CA GLY A 80 12.34 3.50 -7.97
C GLY A 80 11.73 2.24 -8.54
N GLY A 81 12.54 1.49 -9.28
CA GLY A 81 12.13 0.24 -9.89
C GLY A 81 13.27 -0.43 -10.63
N THR A 82 12.93 -1.51 -11.36
CA THR A 82 13.87 -2.29 -12.16
C THR A 82 13.42 -2.37 -13.61
N GLY A 83 14.31 -2.69 -14.52
CA GLY A 83 13.99 -2.85 -15.92
C GLY A 83 13.37 -1.60 -16.51
N SER A 84 12.26 -1.73 -17.21
CA SER A 84 11.55 -0.59 -17.79
C SER A 84 10.91 0.31 -16.73
N LEU A 85 10.86 -0.12 -15.47
CA LEU A 85 10.35 0.67 -14.34
C LEU A 85 11.46 1.37 -13.57
N LYS A 86 12.70 1.29 -14.03
CA LYS A 86 13.82 1.96 -13.39
C LYS A 86 13.57 3.46 -13.33
N GLY A 87 13.75 4.05 -12.14
CA GLY A 87 13.51 5.47 -11.94
C GLY A 87 12.04 5.85 -11.79
N ALA A 88 11.15 4.88 -11.58
CA ALA A 88 9.73 5.16 -11.40
C ALA A 88 9.50 6.16 -10.28
N THR A 89 8.67 7.18 -10.55
CA THR A 89 8.23 8.20 -9.60
C THR A 89 6.72 8.33 -9.69
N GLY A 90 6.15 9.15 -8.83
CA GLY A 90 4.72 9.43 -8.83
C GLY A 90 4.10 9.19 -7.48
N THR A 91 2.92 9.76 -7.30
CA THR A 91 2.16 9.64 -6.06
C THR A 91 0.79 9.06 -6.33
N PHE A 92 0.26 8.38 -5.34
CA PHE A 92 -1.10 7.84 -5.41
C PHE A 92 -1.73 7.88 -4.02
N THR A 93 -3.05 7.86 -4.00
CA THR A 93 -3.83 7.85 -2.77
C THR A 93 -4.95 6.83 -2.89
N PHE A 94 -5.33 6.23 -1.79
CA PHE A 94 -6.52 5.39 -1.71
C PHE A 94 -7.00 5.30 -0.27
N THR A 95 -8.19 4.75 -0.09
CA THR A 95 -8.73 4.42 1.23
C THR A 95 -8.73 2.91 1.38
N TRP A 96 -8.15 2.43 2.48
CA TRP A 96 -8.17 1.03 2.87
C TRP A 96 -9.29 0.80 3.88
N THR A 97 -10.10 -0.22 3.64
CA THR A 97 -11.15 -0.65 4.57
C THR A 97 -10.98 -2.13 4.84
N SER A 98 -10.82 -2.50 6.10
CA SER A 98 -10.76 -3.91 6.50
C SER A 98 -12.17 -4.48 6.52
N THR A 99 -12.35 -5.64 5.87
CA THR A 99 -13.64 -6.32 5.80
C THR A 99 -13.72 -7.52 6.72
N PHE A 100 -12.57 -8.08 7.10
CA PHE A 100 -12.48 -9.23 8.00
C PHE A 100 -11.18 -9.15 8.78
N ILE A 101 -11.27 -9.38 10.09
CA ILE A 101 -10.11 -9.40 10.97
C ILE A 101 -10.22 -10.63 11.87
N ASP A 102 -9.20 -11.49 11.83
CA ASP A 102 -9.04 -12.63 12.75
C ASP A 102 -7.75 -12.41 13.53
N LYS A 103 -7.88 -11.87 14.73
CA LYS A 103 -6.73 -11.55 15.57
C LYS A 103 -6.01 -12.78 16.08
N ASP A 104 -6.70 -13.90 16.25
CA ASP A 104 -6.12 -15.13 16.78
C ASP A 104 -5.15 -15.74 15.78
N GLN A 105 -5.45 -15.65 14.49
CA GLN A 105 -4.60 -16.17 13.41
C GLN A 105 -3.74 -15.10 12.77
N GLY A 106 -3.89 -13.85 13.18
CA GLY A 106 -3.16 -12.73 12.59
C GLY A 106 -3.56 -12.43 11.15
N MET A 107 -4.77 -12.80 10.74
CA MET A 107 -5.24 -12.63 9.38
C MET A 107 -6.23 -11.49 9.28
N PHE A 108 -6.15 -10.76 8.18
CA PHE A 108 -7.16 -9.78 7.85
C PHE A 108 -7.28 -9.65 6.33
N THR A 109 -8.45 -9.26 5.89
CA THR A 109 -8.73 -8.92 4.50
C THR A 109 -9.40 -7.57 4.43
N GLY A 110 -9.32 -6.96 3.28
CA GLY A 110 -9.96 -5.69 3.05
C GLY A 110 -9.87 -5.33 1.58
N HIS A 111 -10.24 -4.12 1.27
CA HIS A 111 -10.14 -3.62 -0.10
C HIS A 111 -9.77 -2.15 -0.11
N THR A 112 -9.22 -1.74 -1.24
CA THR A 112 -8.94 -0.34 -1.53
C THR A 112 -10.11 0.24 -2.31
N LYS A 113 -10.40 1.52 -2.07
CA LYS A 113 -11.33 2.28 -2.90
C LYS A 113 -10.76 3.66 -3.16
N ASP A 114 -11.29 4.31 -4.18
CA ASP A 114 -10.90 5.67 -4.55
C ASP A 114 -9.40 5.78 -4.84
N LEU A 115 -8.83 4.73 -5.48
CA LEU A 115 -7.44 4.77 -5.90
C LEU A 115 -7.28 5.83 -6.98
N SER A 116 -6.42 6.80 -6.74
CA SER A 116 -6.14 7.92 -7.63
C SER A 116 -4.65 8.19 -7.66
N GLY A 117 -4.15 8.55 -8.83
CA GLY A 117 -2.75 8.86 -9.03
C GLY A 117 -2.16 8.11 -10.21
N SER A 118 -0.88 8.27 -10.42
CA SER A 118 -0.16 7.63 -11.52
C SER A 118 1.31 7.49 -11.20
N TYR A 119 2.00 6.69 -12.01
CA TYR A 119 3.45 6.61 -11.95
C TYR A 119 4.05 7.14 -13.26
N GLN A 120 5.29 7.59 -13.18
CA GLN A 120 6.04 8.12 -14.31
C GLN A 120 7.39 7.41 -14.42
N ILE A 121 7.84 7.22 -15.65
CA ILE A 121 9.16 6.68 -15.98
C ILE A 121 9.96 7.80 -16.66
N PRO A 122 11.22 8.00 -16.31
CA PRO A 122 12.08 9.01 -16.95
C PRO A 122 12.23 8.79 -18.45
#